data_a2a27d6b24df57082abf292c29e8c827
#
_entry.id   a2a27d6b24df57082abf292c29e8c827
#
_cell.length_a   1.000
_cell.length_b   1.000
_cell.length_c   1.000
_cell.angle_alpha   90.00
_cell.angle_beta   90.00
_cell.angle_gamma   90.00
#
_symmetry.space_group_name_H-M   'P 1'
#
loop_
_entity.id
_entity.type
_entity.pdbx_description
1 polymer ?
#
loop_
_entity_poly.entity_id
_entity_poly.type
_entity_poly.pdbx_seq_one_letter_code
_entity_poly.pdbx_strand_id
1 'polypeptide(L)'
;MKYKVSELAEKAGVTKRTIHYYISKGLLLPPEGTGINSLYNDEHLERILLIKKLQAEYMPLNKICEYILENPKEKVRKSAKEVKAKVIN
;
A
#
# COMPACT_ATOMS: atom_id res chain seq x y z
N MET A 1 8.50 -5.62 -12.46
CA MET A 1 9.52 -6.29 -11.69
C MET A 1 8.90 -7.02 -10.51
N LYS A 2 9.44 -8.17 -10.13
CA LYS A 2 8.86 -8.95 -9.05
C LYS A 2 9.81 -9.07 -7.88
N TYR A 3 9.25 -9.06 -6.68
CA TYR A 3 10.01 -9.06 -5.43
C TYR A 3 9.54 -10.16 -4.51
N LYS A 4 10.46 -10.73 -3.76
CA LYS A 4 10.10 -11.55 -2.62
C LYS A 4 9.74 -10.63 -1.47
N VAL A 5 9.05 -11.17 -0.45
CA VAL A 5 8.59 -10.32 0.64
C VAL A 5 9.73 -9.58 1.34
N SER A 6 10.89 -10.24 1.47
CA SER A 6 12.04 -9.58 2.10
C SER A 6 12.56 -8.41 1.27
N GLU A 7 12.59 -8.58 -0.05
CA GLU A 7 13.01 -7.52 -0.94
C GLU A 7 12.03 -6.36 -0.93
N LEU A 8 10.74 -6.66 -0.94
CA LEU A 8 9.70 -5.63 -0.89
C LEU A 8 9.78 -4.85 0.42
N ALA A 9 9.95 -5.56 1.53
CA ALA A 9 10.08 -4.93 2.84
C ALA A 9 11.24 -3.96 2.88
N GLU A 10 12.37 -4.38 2.34
CA GLU A 10 13.58 -3.56 2.31
C GLU A 10 13.38 -2.31 1.44
N LYS A 11 12.85 -2.50 0.24
CA LYS A 11 12.62 -1.37 -0.66
C LYS A 11 11.59 -0.38 -0.14
N ALA A 12 10.58 -0.87 0.53
CA ALA A 12 9.53 -0.01 1.07
C ALA A 12 9.87 0.55 2.45
N GLY A 13 10.91 0.04 3.08
CA GLY A 13 11.28 0.52 4.42
C GLY A 13 10.32 0.06 5.50
N VAL A 14 9.76 -1.13 5.37
CA VAL A 14 8.85 -1.70 6.36
C VAL A 14 9.31 -3.13 6.69
N THR A 15 8.66 -3.75 7.66
CA THR A 15 8.95 -5.14 8.01
C THR A 15 8.05 -6.07 7.22
N LYS A 16 8.44 -7.35 7.14
CA LYS A 16 7.58 -8.38 6.55
C LYS A 16 6.25 -8.46 7.28
N ARG A 17 6.29 -8.32 8.61
CA ARG A 17 5.09 -8.35 9.44
C ARG A 17 4.13 -7.23 9.03
N THR A 18 4.66 -6.05 8.78
CA THR A 18 3.84 -4.92 8.34
C THR A 18 3.17 -5.21 7.01
N ILE A 19 3.90 -5.84 6.08
CA ILE A 19 3.33 -6.21 4.79
C ILE A 19 2.16 -7.18 4.98
N HIS A 20 2.36 -8.22 5.78
CA HIS A 20 1.30 -9.18 6.05
C HIS A 20 0.11 -8.54 6.77
N TYR A 21 0.39 -7.61 7.66
CA TYR A 21 -0.67 -6.87 8.34
C TYR A 21 -1.51 -6.07 7.36
N TYR A 22 -0.86 -5.38 6.42
CA TYR A 22 -1.58 -4.61 5.41
C TYR A 22 -2.46 -5.50 4.53
N ILE A 23 -1.94 -6.67 4.16
CA ILE A 23 -2.73 -7.63 3.37
C ILE A 23 -3.96 -8.08 4.18
N SER A 24 -3.78 -8.39 5.45
CA SER A 24 -4.88 -8.86 6.30
C SER A 24 -5.95 -7.79 6.49
N LYS A 25 -5.57 -6.53 6.42
CA LYS A 25 -6.52 -5.41 6.56
C LYS A 25 -7.16 -4.98 5.25
N GLY A 26 -6.79 -5.62 4.15
CA GLY A 26 -7.30 -5.25 2.84
C GLY A 26 -6.67 -3.99 2.26
N LEU A 27 -5.58 -3.52 2.87
CA LEU A 27 -4.86 -2.36 2.36
C LEU A 27 -3.95 -2.70 1.20
N LEU A 28 -3.55 -3.95 1.10
CA LEU A 28 -2.62 -4.42 0.10
C LEU A 28 -3.16 -5.70 -0.51
N LEU A 29 -3.00 -5.85 -1.83
CA LEU A 29 -3.43 -7.06 -2.52
C LEU A 29 -2.55 -8.24 -2.12
N PRO A 30 -3.09 -9.47 -2.14
CA PRO A 30 -2.25 -10.63 -1.88
C PRO A 30 -1.20 -10.79 -2.97
N PRO A 31 -0.08 -11.45 -2.66
CA PRO A 31 0.96 -11.69 -3.67
C PRO A 31 0.55 -12.80 -4.63
N GLU A 32 1.31 -12.94 -5.70
CA GLU A 32 1.19 -14.09 -6.57
C GLU A 32 1.87 -15.28 -5.91
N GLY A 33 1.27 -16.46 -5.98
CA GLY A 33 1.83 -17.64 -5.37
C GLY A 33 1.55 -17.73 -3.88
N THR A 34 2.16 -18.68 -3.22
CA THR A 34 1.93 -18.92 -1.80
C THR A 34 3.25 -19.25 -1.10
N GLY A 35 3.28 -18.99 0.20
CA GLY A 35 4.42 -19.33 1.05
C GLY A 35 5.71 -18.69 0.56
N ILE A 36 6.76 -19.49 0.48
CA ILE A 36 8.08 -18.99 0.07
C ILE A 36 8.13 -18.61 -1.40
N ASN A 37 7.12 -19.01 -2.17
CA ASN A 37 7.04 -18.67 -3.58
C ASN A 37 6.19 -17.42 -3.84
N SER A 38 5.78 -16.72 -2.81
CA SER A 38 5.02 -15.50 -2.95
C SER A 38 5.85 -14.41 -3.62
N LEU A 39 5.28 -13.78 -4.64
CA LEU A 39 5.94 -12.71 -5.38
C LEU A 39 5.08 -11.46 -5.37
N TYR A 40 5.73 -10.35 -5.14
CA TYR A 40 5.09 -9.04 -5.13
C TYR A 40 5.63 -8.24 -6.31
N ASN A 41 4.87 -7.24 -6.75
CA ASN A 41 5.28 -6.45 -7.90
C ASN A 41 5.37 -4.95 -7.54
N ASP A 42 5.59 -4.13 -8.55
CA ASP A 42 5.74 -2.69 -8.34
C ASP A 42 4.47 -2.05 -7.80
N GLU A 43 3.31 -2.60 -8.11
CA GLU A 43 2.06 -2.07 -7.55
C GLU A 43 2.01 -2.24 -6.04
N HIS A 44 2.52 -3.37 -5.55
CA HIS A 44 2.61 -3.58 -4.10
C HIS A 44 3.53 -2.54 -3.47
N LEU A 45 4.66 -2.29 -4.09
CA LEU A 45 5.61 -1.30 -3.58
C LEU A 45 4.98 0.08 -3.56
N GLU A 46 4.36 0.49 -4.65
CA GLU A 46 3.70 1.80 -4.73
C GLU A 46 2.60 1.93 -3.69
N ARG A 47 1.84 0.88 -3.47
CA ARG A 47 0.76 0.89 -2.50
C ARG A 47 1.29 1.06 -1.07
N ILE A 48 2.36 0.37 -0.74
CA ILE A 48 2.97 0.50 0.58
C ILE A 48 3.48 1.92 0.79
N LEU A 49 4.12 2.48 -0.23
CA LEU A 49 4.62 3.85 -0.14
C LEU A 49 3.47 4.85 0.03
N LEU A 50 2.35 4.61 -0.65
CA LEU A 50 1.16 5.43 -0.48
C LEU A 50 0.64 5.36 0.95
N ILE A 51 0.54 4.16 1.51
CA ILE A 51 0.07 3.97 2.88
C ILE A 51 0.97 4.73 3.85
N LYS A 52 2.28 4.60 3.68
CA LYS A 52 3.24 5.31 4.54
C LYS A 52 3.07 6.81 4.44
N LYS A 53 2.88 7.31 3.23
CA LYS A 53 2.68 8.74 3.01
C LYS A 53 1.43 9.23 3.72
N LEU A 54 0.33 8.50 3.59
CA LEU A 54 -0.93 8.88 4.23
C LEU A 54 -0.82 8.84 5.76
N GLN A 55 -0.08 7.86 6.28
CA GLN A 55 0.16 7.81 7.72
C GLN A 55 1.01 8.98 8.20
N ALA A 56 1.98 9.38 7.39
CA ALA A 56 2.82 10.53 7.71
C ALA A 56 2.02 11.83 7.73
N GLU A 57 0.89 11.85 7.03
CA GLU A 57 -0.03 12.99 7.03
C GLU A 57 -1.10 12.85 8.11
N TYR A 58 -0.84 11.99 9.09
CA TYR A 58 -1.73 11.77 10.25
C TYR A 58 -3.09 11.16 9.89
N MET A 59 -3.16 10.43 8.77
CA MET A 59 -4.39 9.74 8.41
C MET A 59 -4.45 8.39 9.12
N PRO A 60 -5.51 8.11 9.90
CA PRO A 60 -5.64 6.82 10.59
C PRO A 60 -5.80 5.68 9.57
N LEU A 61 -5.42 4.47 9.96
CA LEU A 61 -5.48 3.31 9.08
C LEU A 61 -6.87 3.03 8.52
N ASN A 62 -7.91 3.22 9.32
CA ASN A 62 -9.26 2.99 8.82
C ASN A 62 -9.62 3.99 7.71
N LYS A 63 -9.14 5.22 7.80
CA LYS A 63 -9.36 6.21 6.75
C LYS A 63 -8.54 5.89 5.52
N ILE A 64 -7.33 5.39 5.70
CA ILE A 64 -6.49 4.94 4.60
C ILE A 64 -7.17 3.81 3.85
N CYS A 65 -7.76 2.87 4.59
CA CYS A 65 -8.48 1.76 3.98
C CYS A 65 -9.64 2.26 3.11
N GLU A 66 -10.42 3.18 3.63
CA GLU A 66 -11.51 3.78 2.86
C GLU A 66 -11.02 4.47 1.59
N TYR A 67 -9.93 5.24 1.74
CA TYR A 67 -9.37 5.95 0.60
C TYR A 67 -8.90 4.98 -0.50
N ILE A 68 -8.20 3.92 -0.09
CA ILE A 68 -7.70 2.93 -1.04
C ILE A 68 -8.84 2.20 -1.75
N LEU A 69 -9.90 1.87 -1.02
CA LEU A 69 -11.06 1.21 -1.62
C LEU A 69 -11.75 2.10 -2.65
N GLU A 70 -11.77 3.39 -2.42
CA GLU A 70 -12.35 4.34 -3.38
C GLU A 70 -11.42 4.64 -4.53
N ASN A 71 -10.11 4.49 -4.35
CA ASN A 71 -9.10 4.87 -5.33
C ASN A 71 -8.10 3.76 -5.57
N PRO A 72 -8.54 2.58 -6.01
CA PRO A 72 -7.66 1.41 -6.08
C PRO A 72 -6.50 1.54 -7.07
N LYS A 73 -6.60 2.42 -8.04
CA LYS A 73 -5.55 2.61 -9.04
C LYS A 73 -4.74 3.87 -8.83
N GLU A 74 -4.95 4.52 -7.71
CA GLU A 74 -4.27 5.76 -7.40
C GLU A 74 -2.78 5.54 -7.16
N LYS A 75 -1.94 6.42 -7.69
CA LYS A 75 -0.50 6.33 -7.48
C LYS A 75 -0.06 7.33 -6.44
N VAL A 76 1.07 7.05 -5.78
CA VAL A 76 1.57 7.86 -4.67
C VAL A 76 1.58 9.35 -5.01
N ARG A 77 2.18 9.71 -6.14
CA ARG A 77 2.34 11.12 -6.50
C ARG A 77 1.03 11.82 -6.81
N LYS A 78 -0.03 11.08 -7.13
CA LYS A 78 -1.34 11.64 -7.42
C LYS A 78 -2.23 11.68 -6.20
N SER A 79 -1.98 10.83 -5.24
CA SER A 79 -2.90 10.59 -4.14
C SER A 79 -3.24 11.84 -3.35
N ALA A 80 -2.26 12.64 -2.97
CA ALA A 80 -2.53 13.83 -2.17
C ALA A 80 -3.43 14.82 -2.89
N LYS A 81 -3.19 15.00 -4.17
CA LYS A 81 -3.97 15.93 -4.98
C LYS A 81 -5.40 15.44 -5.16
N GLU A 82 -5.54 14.14 -5.45
CA GLU A 82 -6.86 13.55 -5.63
C GLU A 82 -7.67 13.56 -4.35
N VAL A 83 -7.04 13.31 -3.22
CA VAL A 83 -7.70 13.34 -1.93
C VAL A 83 -8.27 14.73 -1.67
N LYS A 84 -7.51 15.76 -1.94
CA LYS A 84 -7.98 17.13 -1.74
C LYS A 84 -9.19 17.44 -2.61
N ALA A 85 -9.14 17.01 -3.85
CA ALA A 85 -10.27 17.25 -4.77
C ALA A 85 -11.52 16.55 -4.27
N LYS A 86 -11.40 15.34 -3.78
CA LYS A 86 -12.55 14.59 -3.27
C LYS A 86 -13.11 15.16 -1.99
N VAL A 87 -12.26 15.66 -1.14
CA VAL A 87 -12.72 16.27 0.11
C VAL A 87 -13.50 17.55 -0.17
N ILE A 88 -13.08 18.30 -1.15
CA ILE A 88 -13.76 19.55 -1.52
C ILE A 88 -15.12 19.26 -2.12
N ASN A 89 -15.22 18.20 -2.86
CA ASN A 89 -16.48 17.83 -3.50
C ASN A 89 -17.41 17.08 -2.56
#